data_63273297d825d7da9933270f8d48763a
#
_entry.id   63273297d825d7da9933270f8d48763a
#
_cell.length_a   1.000
_cell.length_b   1.000
_cell.length_c   1.000
_cell.angle_alpha   90.00
_cell.angle_beta   90.00
_cell.angle_gamma   90.00
#
_symmetry.space_group_name_H-M   'P 1'
#
loop_
_entity.id
_entity.type
_entity.pdbx_description
1 polymer ?
#
loop_
_entity_poly.entity_id
_entity_poly.type
_entity_poly.pdbx_seq_one_letter_code
_entity_poly.pdbx_strand_id
1 'polypeptide(L)'
;MVVEESRLQSILDGIPLTPPWTVGEFTAYLSERFDKRIILDPWRVHVPAVSRCGALWVTNNELVIKYDPARSARGQRQEIMHEIGHVLLEHRGDNRFEITDSLLAEGLDPQRVREILHRRHFDSTAEWEAEWLGTHLAGLSRGRPDDLDGAGHRAASLVELMWR
;
A
#
# COMPACT_ATOMS: atom_id res chain seq x y z
N MET A 1 -14.37 -12.31 17.46
CA MET A 1 -12.95 -12.21 17.84
C MET A 1 -12.19 -13.49 17.51
N VAL A 2 -12.42 -14.63 18.15
CA VAL A 2 -11.63 -15.88 17.90
C VAL A 2 -11.76 -16.39 16.45
N VAL A 3 -12.92 -16.32 15.84
CA VAL A 3 -13.16 -16.76 14.44
C VAL A 3 -12.45 -15.83 13.45
N GLU A 4 -12.42 -14.55 13.74
CA GLU A 4 -11.78 -13.54 12.88
C GLU A 4 -10.26 -13.70 12.88
N GLU A 5 -9.64 -13.84 14.03
CA GLU A 5 -8.19 -14.08 14.13
C GLU A 5 -7.77 -15.38 13.43
N SER A 6 -8.62 -16.43 13.51
CA SER A 6 -8.35 -17.67 12.79
C SER A 6 -8.38 -17.50 11.27
N ARG A 7 -9.26 -16.65 10.74
CA ARG A 7 -9.28 -16.29 9.31
C ARG A 7 -8.03 -15.53 8.90
N LEU A 8 -7.64 -14.52 9.69
CA LEU A 8 -6.44 -13.73 9.44
C LEU A 8 -5.18 -14.60 9.51
N GLN A 9 -5.10 -15.50 10.48
CA GLN A 9 -4.00 -16.46 10.59
C GLN A 9 -3.91 -17.37 9.36
N SER A 10 -5.05 -17.83 8.84
CA SER A 10 -5.07 -18.66 7.63
C SER A 10 -4.53 -17.93 6.40
N ILE A 11 -4.69 -16.60 6.33
CA ILE A 11 -4.10 -15.78 5.26
C ILE A 11 -2.58 -15.77 5.39
N LEU A 12 -2.05 -15.58 6.60
CA LEU A 12 -0.60 -15.63 6.85
C LEU A 12 0.00 -16.98 6.51
N ASP A 13 -0.64 -18.06 6.95
CA ASP A 13 -0.20 -19.44 6.73
C ASP A 13 -0.22 -19.83 5.24
N GLY A 14 -1.07 -19.17 4.46
CA GLY A 14 -1.18 -19.35 3.01
C GLY A 14 -0.11 -18.62 2.19
N ILE A 15 0.77 -17.82 2.79
CA ILE A 15 1.85 -17.12 2.10
C ILE A 15 3.01 -18.10 1.86
N PRO A 16 3.37 -18.39 0.59
CA PRO A 16 4.37 -19.42 0.26
C PRO A 16 5.82 -18.92 0.38
N LEU A 17 6.08 -17.87 1.14
CA LEU A 17 7.40 -17.31 1.36
C LEU A 17 7.95 -17.72 2.72
N THR A 18 9.24 -18.01 2.77
CA THR A 18 9.93 -18.32 4.03
C THR A 18 10.40 -17.02 4.70
N PRO A 19 9.91 -16.68 5.90
CA PRO A 19 10.39 -15.50 6.60
C PRO A 19 11.84 -15.68 7.13
N PRO A 20 12.59 -14.57 7.32
CA PRO A 20 12.18 -13.21 7.01
C PRO A 20 12.40 -12.86 5.53
N TRP A 21 11.38 -12.35 4.87
CA TRP A 21 11.46 -11.84 3.49
C TRP A 21 11.71 -10.33 3.44
N THR A 22 12.17 -9.83 2.30
CA THR A 22 12.21 -8.39 2.03
C THR A 22 10.84 -7.90 1.54
N VAL A 23 10.59 -6.60 1.64
CA VAL A 23 9.38 -6.01 1.06
C VAL A 23 9.31 -6.27 -0.45
N GLY A 24 10.48 -6.23 -1.13
CA GLY A 24 10.57 -6.52 -2.57
C GLY A 24 10.15 -7.96 -2.92
N GLU A 25 10.62 -8.97 -2.18
CA GLU A 25 10.22 -10.37 -2.37
C GLU A 25 8.71 -10.54 -2.16
N PHE A 26 8.17 -9.90 -1.15
CA PHE A 26 6.74 -10.00 -0.83
C PHE A 26 5.87 -9.30 -1.88
N THR A 27 6.24 -8.10 -2.31
CA THR A 27 5.50 -7.37 -3.36
C THR A 27 5.60 -8.05 -4.72
N ALA A 28 6.72 -8.72 -5.05
CA ALA A 28 6.84 -9.53 -6.24
C ALA A 28 5.85 -10.71 -6.22
N TYR A 29 5.77 -11.44 -5.12
CA TYR A 29 4.78 -12.50 -4.92
C TYR A 29 3.34 -12.00 -5.08
N LEU A 30 3.02 -10.86 -4.45
CA LEU A 30 1.68 -10.28 -4.55
C LEU A 30 1.36 -9.78 -5.96
N SER A 31 2.36 -9.25 -6.67
CA SER A 31 2.23 -8.81 -8.06
C SER A 31 1.81 -9.96 -8.98
N GLU A 32 2.41 -11.12 -8.81
CA GLU A 32 2.03 -12.33 -9.54
C GLU A 32 0.63 -12.83 -9.14
N ARG A 33 0.34 -12.84 -7.83
CA ARG A 33 -0.95 -13.31 -7.30
C ARG A 33 -2.15 -12.49 -7.78
N PHE A 34 -1.99 -11.16 -7.86
CA PHE A 34 -3.07 -10.24 -8.23
C PHE A 34 -3.06 -9.85 -9.71
N ASP A 35 -2.06 -10.28 -10.47
CA ASP A 35 -1.82 -9.83 -11.84
C ASP A 35 -1.82 -8.30 -11.95
N LYS A 36 -1.14 -7.65 -10.99
CA LYS A 36 -1.03 -6.20 -10.89
C LYS A 36 0.39 -5.81 -10.51
N ARG A 37 0.88 -4.75 -11.12
CA ARG A 37 2.15 -4.16 -10.71
C ARG A 37 1.99 -3.47 -9.36
N ILE A 38 2.83 -3.81 -8.38
CA ILE A 38 2.86 -3.15 -7.07
C ILE A 38 3.98 -2.12 -7.08
N ILE A 39 3.64 -0.88 -6.79
CA ILE A 39 4.55 0.26 -6.77
C ILE A 39 4.59 0.80 -5.35
N LEU A 40 5.79 0.85 -4.78
CA LEU A 40 6.08 1.52 -3.53
C LEU A 40 6.55 2.93 -3.85
N ASP A 41 5.78 3.93 -3.42
CA ASP A 41 6.01 5.32 -3.77
C ASP A 41 6.14 6.18 -2.49
N PRO A 42 7.35 6.60 -2.13
CA PRO A 42 7.55 7.43 -0.94
C PRO A 42 6.90 8.79 -1.11
N TRP A 43 6.35 9.32 0.00
CA TRP A 43 5.87 10.70 0.02
C TRP A 43 7.00 11.68 -0.28
N ARG A 44 6.71 12.70 -1.10
CA ARG A 44 7.67 13.75 -1.39
C ARG A 44 7.89 14.65 -0.17
N VAL A 45 9.09 15.24 -0.08
CA VAL A 45 9.52 16.06 1.06
C VAL A 45 8.59 17.24 1.34
N HIS A 46 7.93 17.80 0.31
CA HIS A 46 7.04 18.95 0.46
C HIS A 46 5.66 18.61 1.06
N VAL A 47 5.32 17.32 1.18
CA VAL A 47 4.09 16.90 1.86
C VAL A 47 4.30 17.04 3.36
N PRO A 48 3.41 17.75 4.10
CA PRO A 48 3.54 17.89 5.55
C PRO A 48 3.61 16.54 6.25
N ALA A 49 4.49 16.39 7.24
CA ALA A 49 4.70 15.13 7.97
C ALA A 49 3.40 14.56 8.55
N VAL A 50 2.49 15.42 9.02
CA VAL A 50 1.18 15.02 9.56
C VAL A 50 0.24 14.41 8.51
N SER A 51 0.52 14.62 7.23
CA SER A 51 -0.27 14.09 6.12
C SER A 51 0.40 12.87 5.45
N ARG A 52 1.61 12.51 5.88
CA ARG A 52 2.39 11.39 5.34
C ARG A 52 2.09 10.10 6.12
N CYS A 53 0.88 9.61 6.02
CA CYS A 53 0.53 8.25 6.46
C CYS A 53 0.51 7.30 5.26
N GLY A 54 0.42 6.01 5.49
CA GLY A 54 0.19 5.02 4.44
C GLY A 54 -1.03 5.39 3.61
N ALA A 55 -0.98 5.11 2.32
CA ALA A 55 -2.12 5.26 1.43
C ALA A 55 -2.03 4.25 0.27
N LEU A 56 -3.18 3.69 -0.10
CA LEU A 56 -3.31 2.72 -1.16
C LEU A 56 -4.13 3.28 -2.31
N TRP A 57 -3.59 3.21 -3.52
CA TRP A 57 -4.30 3.51 -4.75
C TRP A 57 -4.38 2.28 -5.64
N VAL A 58 -5.57 1.98 -6.10
CA VAL A 58 -5.84 0.79 -6.91
C VAL A 58 -6.31 1.23 -8.29
N THR A 59 -5.59 0.80 -9.32
CA THR A 59 -6.00 0.91 -10.72
C THR A 59 -6.28 -0.48 -11.30
N ASN A 60 -6.65 -0.55 -12.57
CA ASN A 60 -6.84 -1.85 -13.24
C ASN A 60 -5.56 -2.69 -13.26
N ASN A 61 -4.39 -2.05 -13.42
CA ASN A 61 -3.11 -2.73 -13.64
C ASN A 61 -2.09 -2.52 -12.51
N GLU A 62 -2.36 -1.63 -11.57
CA GLU A 62 -1.39 -1.23 -10.55
C GLU A 62 -2.02 -1.09 -9.16
N LEU A 63 -1.21 -1.39 -8.16
CA LEU A 63 -1.42 -1.06 -6.76
C LEU A 63 -0.29 -0.11 -6.35
N VAL A 64 -0.60 1.12 -6.03
CA VAL A 64 0.38 2.12 -5.59
C VAL A 64 0.24 2.32 -4.10
N ILE A 65 1.30 2.04 -3.37
CA ILE A 65 1.35 2.14 -1.90
C ILE A 65 2.28 3.30 -1.54
N LYS A 66 1.71 4.32 -0.93
CA LYS A 66 2.46 5.45 -0.37
C LYS A 66 2.94 5.14 1.04
N TYR A 67 4.15 5.60 1.35
CA TYR A 67 4.71 5.49 2.69
C TYR A 67 5.58 6.70 3.04
N ASP A 68 5.81 6.95 4.34
CA ASP A 68 6.67 8.05 4.79
C ASP A 68 8.15 7.61 4.82
N PRO A 69 9.00 8.14 3.91
CA PRO A 69 10.41 7.79 3.86
C PRO A 69 11.22 8.31 5.07
N ALA A 70 10.65 9.23 5.86
CA ALA A 70 11.29 9.75 7.07
C ALA A 70 11.15 8.82 8.29
N ARG A 71 10.26 7.83 8.22
CA ARG A 71 10.13 6.82 9.29
C ARG A 71 11.32 5.87 9.33
N SER A 72 11.48 5.21 10.47
CA SER A 72 12.42 4.10 10.59
C SER A 72 12.08 2.98 9.59
N ALA A 73 13.05 2.13 9.23
CA ALA A 73 12.81 0.98 8.36
C ALA A 73 11.63 0.11 8.81
N ARG A 74 11.48 -0.09 10.13
CA ARG A 74 10.35 -0.81 10.71
C ARG A 74 9.03 -0.05 10.49
N GLY A 75 9.03 1.28 10.70
CA GLY A 75 7.84 2.10 10.51
C GLY A 75 7.38 2.12 9.05
N GLN A 76 8.32 2.20 8.11
CA GLN A 76 8.02 2.11 6.67
C GLN A 76 7.39 0.76 6.32
N ARG A 77 7.96 -0.34 6.82
CA ARG A 77 7.37 -1.68 6.61
C ARG A 77 5.97 -1.78 7.21
N GLN A 78 5.77 -1.25 8.42
CA GLN A 78 4.46 -1.25 9.07
C GLN A 78 3.40 -0.55 8.21
N GLU A 79 3.70 0.63 7.68
CA GLU A 79 2.78 1.36 6.80
C GLU A 79 2.47 0.58 5.52
N ILE A 80 3.49 0.08 4.85
CA ILE A 80 3.32 -0.69 3.61
C ILE A 80 2.49 -1.95 3.85
N MET A 81 2.80 -2.70 4.92
CA MET A 81 2.11 -3.95 5.22
C MET A 81 0.67 -3.73 5.71
N HIS A 82 0.38 -2.60 6.34
CA HIS A 82 -1.00 -2.19 6.66
C HIS A 82 -1.84 -2.02 5.38
N GLU A 83 -1.32 -1.28 4.39
CA GLU A 83 -2.01 -1.09 3.10
C GLU A 83 -2.15 -2.42 2.33
N ILE A 84 -1.13 -3.28 2.39
CA ILE A 84 -1.20 -4.63 1.83
C ILE A 84 -2.25 -5.46 2.57
N GLY A 85 -2.43 -5.28 3.86
CA GLY A 85 -3.50 -5.90 4.65
C GLY A 85 -4.88 -5.62 4.05
N HIS A 86 -5.17 -4.37 3.68
CA HIS A 86 -6.41 -4.03 2.99
C HIS A 86 -6.57 -4.75 1.64
N VAL A 87 -5.47 -4.90 0.89
CA VAL A 87 -5.48 -5.62 -0.40
C VAL A 87 -5.77 -7.10 -0.20
N LEU A 88 -5.08 -7.75 0.73
CA LEU A 88 -5.21 -9.19 1.00
C LEU A 88 -6.60 -9.57 1.51
N LEU A 89 -7.22 -8.66 2.25
CA LEU A 89 -8.56 -8.83 2.83
C LEU A 89 -9.67 -8.37 1.88
N GLU A 90 -9.30 -7.88 0.70
CA GLU A 90 -10.24 -7.35 -0.29
C GLU A 90 -11.17 -6.26 0.28
N HIS A 91 -10.66 -5.48 1.22
CA HIS A 91 -11.43 -4.39 1.82
C HIS A 91 -11.83 -3.38 0.74
N ARG A 92 -13.12 -3.14 0.62
CA ARG A 92 -13.68 -2.11 -0.25
C ARG A 92 -13.89 -0.86 0.60
N GLY A 93 -13.02 0.14 0.41
CA GLY A 93 -13.21 1.42 1.07
C GLY A 93 -14.46 2.15 0.58
N ASP A 94 -14.96 3.07 1.40
CA ASP A 94 -16.07 3.93 1.02
C ASP A 94 -15.67 4.81 -0.16
N ASN A 95 -16.45 4.78 -1.25
CA ASN A 95 -16.20 5.53 -2.48
C ASN A 95 -16.51 7.03 -2.35
N ARG A 96 -16.70 7.54 -1.13
CA ARG A 96 -16.92 8.96 -0.89
C ARG A 96 -15.61 9.71 -1.00
N PHE A 97 -15.35 10.19 -2.19
CA PHE A 97 -14.22 11.02 -2.50
C PHE A 97 -14.65 12.50 -2.56
N GLU A 98 -14.13 13.31 -1.65
CA GLU A 98 -14.04 14.74 -1.88
C GLU A 98 -12.77 15.00 -2.69
N ILE A 99 -12.93 15.24 -3.97
CA ILE A 99 -11.86 15.78 -4.80
C ILE A 99 -11.58 17.16 -4.26
N THR A 100 -10.47 17.34 -3.56
CA THR A 100 -10.07 18.66 -3.13
C THR A 100 -9.75 19.51 -4.35
N ASP A 101 -10.26 20.73 -4.38
CA ASP A 101 -10.08 21.70 -5.48
C ASP A 101 -8.60 21.87 -5.88
N SER A 102 -7.67 21.59 -4.98
CA SER A 102 -6.23 21.65 -5.25
C SER A 102 -5.75 20.61 -6.28
N LEU A 103 -6.34 19.44 -6.33
CA LEU A 103 -5.96 18.41 -7.31
C LEU A 103 -6.52 18.72 -8.70
N LEU A 104 -7.70 19.35 -8.76
CA LEU A 104 -8.28 19.84 -10.02
C LEU A 104 -7.54 21.07 -10.53
N ALA A 105 -7.01 21.91 -9.65
CA ALA A 105 -6.21 23.08 -9.99
C ALA A 105 -4.87 22.73 -10.67
N GLU A 106 -4.37 21.49 -10.50
CA GLU A 106 -3.17 20.99 -11.17
C GLU A 106 -3.40 20.46 -12.58
N GLY A 107 -4.60 20.61 -13.12
CA GLY A 107 -4.93 20.26 -14.51
C GLY A 107 -5.08 18.76 -14.77
N LEU A 108 -5.29 17.97 -13.75
CA LEU A 108 -5.54 16.54 -13.87
C LEU A 108 -6.96 16.25 -14.35
N ASP A 109 -7.10 15.30 -15.28
CA ASP A 109 -8.41 14.83 -15.72
C ASP A 109 -9.22 14.29 -14.53
N PRO A 110 -10.41 14.86 -14.24
CA PRO A 110 -11.25 14.43 -13.11
C PRO A 110 -11.61 12.93 -13.12
N GLN A 111 -11.70 12.29 -14.30
CA GLN A 111 -11.97 10.87 -14.41
C GLN A 111 -10.72 10.05 -14.02
N ARG A 112 -9.55 10.45 -14.47
CA ARG A 112 -8.28 9.82 -14.04
C ARG A 112 -8.00 10.03 -12.55
N VAL A 113 -8.32 11.21 -12.04
CA VAL A 113 -8.23 11.49 -10.60
C VAL A 113 -9.17 10.57 -9.81
N ARG A 114 -10.39 10.31 -10.29
CA ARG A 114 -11.33 9.36 -9.65
C ARG A 114 -10.83 7.92 -9.70
N GLU A 115 -10.10 7.52 -10.73
CA GLU A 115 -9.52 6.18 -10.84
C GLU A 115 -8.29 6.01 -9.96
N ILE A 116 -7.52 7.09 -9.73
CA ILE A 116 -6.26 7.08 -8.98
C ILE A 116 -6.48 7.31 -7.48
N LEU A 117 -7.43 8.15 -7.12
CA LEU A 117 -7.63 8.61 -5.75
C LEU A 117 -8.73 7.81 -5.03
N HIS A 118 -8.65 6.50 -4.99
CA HIS A 118 -9.39 5.75 -3.98
C HIS A 118 -8.60 5.80 -2.66
N ARG A 119 -8.55 6.98 -2.05
CA ARG A 119 -8.23 7.07 -0.62
C ARG A 119 -9.43 6.52 0.12
N ARG A 120 -9.37 5.24 0.43
CA ARG A 120 -10.48 4.52 1.04
C ARG A 120 -10.49 4.85 2.52
N HIS A 121 -11.58 5.44 2.98
CA HIS A 121 -11.92 5.37 4.39
C HIS A 121 -12.52 4.00 4.63
N PHE A 122 -11.85 3.19 5.43
CA PHE A 122 -12.34 1.90 5.85
C PHE A 122 -13.12 2.06 7.15
N ASP A 123 -14.05 1.16 7.41
CA ASP A 123 -14.69 1.09 8.71
C ASP A 123 -13.71 0.59 9.79
N SER A 124 -14.08 0.73 11.05
CA SER A 124 -13.22 0.38 12.18
C SER A 124 -12.84 -1.10 12.23
N THR A 125 -13.67 -1.99 11.68
CA THR A 125 -13.39 -3.43 11.62
C THR A 125 -12.34 -3.71 10.56
N ALA A 126 -12.50 -3.15 9.36
CA ALA A 126 -11.52 -3.29 8.27
C ALA A 126 -10.16 -2.70 8.65
N GLU A 127 -10.13 -1.55 9.35
CA GLU A 127 -8.89 -0.97 9.88
C GLU A 127 -8.22 -1.88 10.90
N TRP A 128 -8.99 -2.46 11.82
CA TRP A 128 -8.45 -3.39 12.81
C TRP A 128 -7.86 -4.65 12.16
N GLU A 129 -8.56 -5.22 11.19
CA GLU A 129 -8.10 -6.40 10.45
C GLU A 129 -6.82 -6.11 9.67
N ALA A 130 -6.75 -4.96 8.97
CA ALA A 130 -5.57 -4.53 8.24
C ALA A 130 -4.40 -4.25 9.17
N GLU A 131 -4.63 -3.62 10.32
CA GLU A 131 -3.59 -3.38 11.33
C GLU A 131 -3.07 -4.68 11.92
N TRP A 132 -3.96 -5.61 12.26
CA TRP A 132 -3.57 -6.92 12.78
C TRP A 132 -2.69 -7.67 11.76
N LEU A 133 -3.17 -7.80 10.53
CA LEU A 133 -2.45 -8.51 9.46
C LEU A 133 -1.15 -7.79 9.09
N GLY A 134 -1.20 -6.47 8.93
CA GLY A 134 -0.04 -5.63 8.61
C GLY A 134 1.07 -5.73 9.66
N THR A 135 0.70 -5.76 10.94
CA THR A 135 1.65 -5.93 12.04
C THR A 135 2.36 -7.28 11.98
N HIS A 136 1.63 -8.36 11.70
CA HIS A 136 2.23 -9.70 11.56
C HIS A 136 3.13 -9.77 10.32
N LEU A 137 2.69 -9.26 9.17
CA LEU A 137 3.48 -9.21 7.95
C LEU A 137 4.76 -8.38 8.13
N ALA A 138 4.66 -7.22 8.79
CA ALA A 138 5.83 -6.39 9.09
C ALA A 138 6.83 -7.11 10.02
N GLY A 139 6.32 -7.91 10.97
CA GLY A 139 7.13 -8.76 11.85
C GLY A 139 7.87 -9.88 11.12
N LEU A 140 7.30 -10.40 10.04
CA LEU A 140 7.89 -11.43 9.20
C LEU A 140 8.82 -10.87 8.11
N SER A 141 8.89 -9.56 7.94
CA SER A 141 9.67 -8.88 6.93
C SER A 141 10.96 -8.24 7.49
N ARG A 142 11.93 -7.99 6.62
CA ARG A 142 13.23 -7.39 6.95
C ARG A 142 13.63 -6.29 5.98
N GLY A 143 14.64 -5.50 6.34
CA GLY A 143 15.26 -4.49 5.46
C GLY A 143 14.42 -3.22 5.34
N ARG A 144 14.79 -2.40 4.38
CA ARG A 144 14.05 -1.19 3.96
C ARG A 144 13.22 -1.49 2.72
N PRO A 145 12.14 -0.73 2.46
CA PRO A 145 11.34 -0.91 1.24
C PRO A 145 12.12 -0.70 -0.06
N ASP A 146 13.14 0.14 -0.01
CA ASP A 146 14.05 0.46 -1.12
C ASP A 146 15.27 -0.47 -1.23
N ASP A 147 15.48 -1.37 -0.28
CA ASP A 147 16.46 -2.46 -0.37
C ASP A 147 15.98 -3.48 -1.40
N LEU A 148 16.02 -3.10 -2.68
CA LEU A 148 15.63 -3.94 -3.80
C LEU A 148 16.81 -4.84 -4.16
N ASP A 149 16.91 -6.00 -3.56
CA ASP A 149 17.75 -7.06 -4.09
C ASP A 149 17.15 -7.55 -5.42
N GLY A 150 17.60 -6.92 -6.51
CA GLY A 150 17.68 -7.59 -7.79
C GLY A 150 16.57 -7.49 -8.81
N ALA A 151 15.60 -6.60 -8.73
CA ALA A 151 14.72 -6.37 -9.87
C ALA A 151 14.42 -4.88 -10.02
N GLY A 152 15.03 -4.25 -11.00
CA GLY A 152 14.91 -2.83 -11.26
C GLY A 152 13.48 -2.34 -11.41
N HIS A 153 12.98 -1.70 -10.39
CA HIS A 153 11.70 -1.00 -10.42
C HIS A 153 11.93 0.49 -10.45
N ARG A 154 12.59 0.96 -11.53
CA ARG A 154 12.46 2.34 -11.98
C ARG A 154 11.67 2.36 -13.27
N ALA A 155 10.48 1.82 -13.27
CA ALA A 155 9.48 2.28 -14.19
C ALA A 155 8.91 3.56 -13.55
N ALA A 156 9.08 4.70 -14.20
CA ALA A 156 8.39 5.91 -13.81
C ALA A 156 6.91 5.58 -13.66
N SER A 157 6.40 5.64 -12.44
CA SER A 157 4.99 5.43 -12.16
C SER A 157 4.20 6.44 -12.99
N LEU A 158 3.03 6.05 -13.51
CA LEU A 158 2.11 7.02 -14.11
C LEU A 158 1.83 8.19 -13.16
N VAL A 159 1.90 7.94 -11.86
CA VAL A 159 1.83 8.95 -10.81
C VAL A 159 3.01 9.92 -10.89
N GLU A 160 4.23 9.44 -11.18
CA GLU A 160 5.41 10.30 -11.32
C GLU A 160 5.33 11.21 -12.56
N LEU A 161 4.70 10.72 -13.64
CA LEU A 161 4.41 11.52 -14.85
C LEU A 161 3.30 12.54 -14.64
N MET A 162 2.41 12.30 -13.67
CA MET A 162 1.30 13.20 -13.34
C MET A 162 1.71 14.33 -12.39
N TRP A 163 2.86 14.20 -11.70
CA TRP A 163 3.35 15.18 -10.72
C TRP A 163 4.59 15.96 -11.22
N ARG A 164 4.91 15.83 -12.49
CA ARG A 164 5.88 16.71 -13.18
C ARG A 164 5.13 17.85 -13.85
#